data_65912e70c754176299443f94f2958577
#
_entry.id   65912e70c754176299443f94f2958577
#
_cell.length_a   1.000
_cell.length_b   1.000
_cell.length_c   1.000
_cell.angle_alpha   90.00
_cell.angle_beta   90.00
_cell.angle_gamma   90.00
#
_symmetry.space_group_name_H-M   'P 1'
#
loop_
_entity.id
_entity.type
_entity.pdbx_description
1 polymer ?
#
loop_
_entity_poly.entity_id
_entity_poly.type
_entity_poly.pdbx_seq_one_letter_code
_entity_poly.pdbx_strand_id
1 'polypeptide(L)'
;MEENYGHKPVLLHECLGALAIKPDGIYVDGTLGRAGHSLEIVRRLTTGRLIALDRDETAIEAANRRLGDYLDKVTLVHSNFSALDAVLHELGVHGVDGMLFDLGVSSPQLDEAQRGFSYKQDAPLDMRMDESAALTAREVVNTYSYEELRRILFEYGEERYAPAIAKRICQHREQKPIETTLELADIIRSAMPASALREKQHLSLIHI
;
A
#
# COMPACT_ATOMS: atom_id res chain seq x y z
N MET A 1 23.97 -11.72 9.65
CA MET A 1 23.99 -10.97 8.37
C MET A 1 22.99 -9.86 8.53
N GLU A 2 23.42 -8.61 8.56
CA GLU A 2 22.49 -7.46 8.53
C GLU A 2 21.81 -7.51 7.17
N GLU A 3 20.50 -7.82 7.16
CA GLU A 3 19.68 -7.58 5.97
C GLU A 3 19.77 -6.07 5.69
N ASN A 4 20.34 -5.73 4.55
CA ASN A 4 20.49 -4.35 4.13
C ASN A 4 19.10 -3.78 3.80
N TYR A 5 18.39 -3.29 4.81
CA TYR A 5 17.13 -2.57 4.69
C TYR A 5 17.37 -1.19 4.06
N GLY A 6 17.96 -1.17 2.85
CA GLY A 6 18.53 0.01 2.17
C GLY A 6 17.56 1.16 1.87
N HIS A 7 16.32 1.10 2.34
CA HIS A 7 15.34 2.15 2.14
C HIS A 7 15.23 3.03 3.40
N LYS A 8 15.59 4.31 3.28
CA LYS A 8 15.30 5.29 4.33
C LYS A 8 13.79 5.61 4.29
N PRO A 9 13.11 5.63 5.44
CA PRO A 9 11.73 6.10 5.51
C PRO A 9 11.58 7.53 4.99
N VAL A 10 10.48 7.80 4.31
CA VAL A 10 10.18 9.14 3.79
C VAL A 10 10.00 10.12 4.95
N LEU A 11 10.64 11.31 4.84
CA LEU A 11 10.52 12.39 5.82
C LEU A 11 10.74 11.94 7.29
N LEU A 12 11.64 10.98 7.52
CA LEU A 12 11.83 10.36 8.83
C LEU A 12 12.03 11.39 9.95
N HIS A 13 12.90 12.36 9.74
CA HIS A 13 13.22 13.36 10.78
C HIS A 13 12.05 14.30 11.05
N GLU A 14 11.34 14.68 10.01
CA GLU A 14 10.17 15.55 10.08
C GLU A 14 9.01 14.84 10.80
N CYS A 15 8.76 13.56 10.46
CA CYS A 15 7.76 12.73 11.12
C CYS A 15 8.05 12.59 12.63
N LEU A 16 9.29 12.25 12.99
CA LEU A 16 9.69 12.10 14.38
C LEU A 16 9.63 13.45 15.14
N GLY A 17 9.99 14.54 14.47
CA GLY A 17 9.86 15.88 15.03
C GLY A 17 8.40 16.29 15.28
N ALA A 18 7.50 15.99 14.34
CA ALA A 18 6.07 16.26 14.46
C ALA A 18 5.40 15.42 15.55
N LEU A 19 5.80 14.13 15.68
CA LEU A 19 5.30 13.25 16.73
C LEU A 19 5.72 13.69 18.13
N ALA A 20 6.80 14.45 18.28
CA ALA A 20 7.31 14.96 19.57
C ALA A 20 7.34 13.84 20.65
N ILE A 21 8.00 12.73 20.35
CA ILE A 21 7.89 11.46 21.08
C ILE A 21 8.27 11.61 22.55
N LYS A 22 7.32 11.31 23.43
CA LYS A 22 7.50 11.21 24.88
C LYS A 22 7.96 9.78 25.23
N PRO A 23 8.93 9.61 26.14
CA PRO A 23 9.46 8.28 26.47
C PRO A 23 8.43 7.29 27.06
N ASP A 24 7.36 7.78 27.64
CA ASP A 24 6.27 7.05 28.28
C ASP A 24 4.95 7.09 27.47
N GLY A 25 4.97 7.71 26.28
CA GLY A 25 3.80 7.91 25.44
C GLY A 25 3.35 6.65 24.70
N ILE A 26 2.12 6.70 24.19
CA ILE A 26 1.51 5.66 23.35
C ILE A 26 1.40 6.20 21.93
N TYR A 27 1.96 5.46 20.97
CA TYR A 27 1.99 5.85 19.56
C TYR A 27 1.38 4.78 18.67
N VAL A 28 0.89 5.21 17.52
CA VAL A 28 0.39 4.33 16.46
C VAL A 28 1.19 4.56 15.19
N ASP A 29 1.61 3.46 14.55
CA ASP A 29 2.04 3.44 13.16
C ASP A 29 1.00 2.62 12.38
N GLY A 30 0.14 3.31 11.61
CA GLY A 30 -0.95 2.66 10.86
C GLY A 30 -0.52 2.05 9.54
N THR A 31 0.77 2.18 9.18
CA THR A 31 1.38 1.74 7.91
C THR A 31 2.80 1.24 8.16
N LEU A 32 2.89 0.18 8.96
CA LEU A 32 4.15 -0.36 9.51
C LEU A 32 5.22 -0.62 8.45
N GLY A 33 4.82 -1.19 7.31
CA GLY A 33 5.73 -1.61 6.26
C GLY A 33 6.87 -2.47 6.82
N ARG A 34 8.10 -2.15 6.44
CA ARG A 34 9.29 -2.82 7.01
C ARG A 34 9.81 -2.15 8.29
N ALA A 35 8.93 -1.53 9.07
CA ALA A 35 9.21 -0.91 10.36
C ALA A 35 10.30 0.19 10.35
N GLY A 36 10.42 0.95 9.28
CA GLY A 36 11.42 2.01 9.20
C GLY A 36 11.18 3.14 10.18
N HIS A 37 9.98 3.72 10.20
CA HIS A 37 9.55 4.72 11.17
C HIS A 37 9.38 4.11 12.56
N SER A 38 8.72 2.95 12.64
CA SER A 38 8.46 2.24 13.89
C SER A 38 9.72 1.97 14.71
N LEU A 39 10.84 1.57 14.08
CA LEU A 39 12.12 1.35 14.76
C LEU A 39 12.64 2.64 15.40
N GLU A 40 12.51 3.76 14.72
CA GLU A 40 12.97 5.04 15.25
C GLU A 40 12.04 5.62 16.32
N ILE A 41 10.75 5.28 16.28
CA ILE A 41 9.79 5.62 17.33
C ILE A 41 10.14 4.81 18.59
N VAL A 42 10.23 3.48 18.48
CA VAL A 42 10.40 2.59 19.64
C VAL A 42 11.74 2.78 20.35
N ARG A 43 12.81 3.17 19.63
CA ARG A 43 14.10 3.54 20.21
C ARG A 43 14.04 4.73 21.17
N ARG A 44 13.02 5.59 21.05
CA ARG A 44 12.80 6.76 21.90
C ARG A 44 11.88 6.48 23.08
N LEU A 45 11.22 5.31 23.07
CA LEU A 45 10.34 4.88 24.17
C LEU A 45 11.16 4.20 25.28
N THR A 46 10.80 4.47 26.54
CA THR A 46 11.30 3.78 27.73
C THR A 46 10.22 2.88 28.33
N THR A 47 9.15 3.46 28.83
CA THR A 47 7.97 2.79 29.37
C THR A 47 6.74 2.91 28.49
N GLY A 48 6.81 3.73 27.46
CA GLY A 48 5.78 3.90 26.44
C GLY A 48 5.67 2.68 25.53
N ARG A 49 4.69 2.67 24.65
CA ARG A 49 4.45 1.60 23.69
C ARG A 49 4.09 2.08 22.29
N LEU A 50 4.37 1.26 21.30
CA LEU A 50 3.97 1.43 19.91
C LEU A 50 2.96 0.35 19.54
N ILE A 51 1.86 0.75 18.89
CA ILE A 51 0.90 -0.14 18.25
C ILE A 51 1.09 0.07 16.75
N ALA A 52 1.49 -0.99 16.04
CA ALA A 52 1.85 -0.89 14.64
C ALA A 52 1.01 -1.85 13.79
N LEU A 53 0.33 -1.30 12.80
CA LEU A 53 -0.59 -2.03 11.94
C LEU A 53 -0.03 -2.11 10.52
N ASP A 54 -0.27 -3.24 9.87
CA ASP A 54 -0.20 -3.37 8.43
C ASP A 54 -1.23 -4.38 7.94
N ARG A 55 -1.73 -4.18 6.74
CA ARG A 55 -2.62 -5.13 6.06
C ARG A 55 -1.85 -6.19 5.26
N ASP A 56 -0.53 -6.02 5.09
CA ASP A 56 0.36 -6.96 4.41
C ASP A 56 1.05 -7.84 5.46
N GLU A 57 0.73 -9.13 5.48
CA GLU A 57 1.31 -10.09 6.43
C GLU A 57 2.84 -10.18 6.28
N THR A 58 3.36 -10.04 5.06
CA THR A 58 4.81 -10.05 4.82
C THR A 58 5.51 -8.84 5.47
N ALA A 59 4.82 -7.71 5.57
CA ALA A 59 5.29 -6.54 6.30
C ALA A 59 5.34 -6.81 7.80
N ILE A 60 4.31 -7.43 8.37
CA ILE A 60 4.26 -7.82 9.79
C ILE A 60 5.43 -8.76 10.13
N GLU A 61 5.67 -9.78 9.30
CA GLU A 61 6.80 -10.71 9.50
C GLU A 61 8.16 -10.01 9.42
N ALA A 62 8.36 -9.14 8.43
CA ALA A 62 9.60 -8.39 8.29
C ALA A 62 9.83 -7.44 9.47
N ALA A 63 8.77 -6.76 9.92
CA ALA A 63 8.81 -5.88 11.07
C ALA A 63 9.11 -6.64 12.38
N ASN A 64 8.51 -7.82 12.57
CA ASN A 64 8.78 -8.66 13.73
C ASN A 64 10.27 -9.03 13.84
N ARG A 65 10.89 -9.39 12.71
CA ARG A 65 12.35 -9.63 12.68
C ARG A 65 13.15 -8.37 12.97
N ARG A 66 12.79 -7.23 12.37
CA ARG A 66 13.53 -5.97 12.51
C ARG A 66 13.42 -5.34 13.89
N LEU A 67 12.28 -5.49 14.55
CA LEU A 67 11.98 -4.93 15.87
C LEU A 67 12.30 -5.89 17.03
N GLY A 68 12.92 -7.04 16.76
CA GLY A 68 13.14 -8.12 17.72
C GLY A 68 13.55 -7.70 19.12
N ASP A 69 14.52 -6.76 19.23
CA ASP A 69 15.01 -6.25 20.51
C ASP A 69 14.02 -5.31 21.25
N TYR A 70 12.89 -4.95 20.62
CA TYR A 70 11.92 -3.98 21.12
C TYR A 70 10.50 -4.51 21.19
N LEU A 71 10.30 -5.82 20.99
CA LEU A 71 8.96 -6.44 20.97
C LEU A 71 8.22 -6.34 22.32
N ASP A 72 8.93 -6.10 23.39
CA ASP A 72 8.36 -5.79 24.71
C ASP A 72 7.57 -4.46 24.72
N LYS A 73 7.87 -3.55 23.81
CA LYS A 73 7.26 -2.23 23.67
C LYS A 73 6.36 -2.09 22.43
N VAL A 74 6.29 -3.13 21.60
CA VAL A 74 5.56 -3.06 20.32
C VAL A 74 4.46 -4.10 20.27
N THR A 75 3.27 -3.69 19.88
CA THR A 75 2.17 -4.59 19.50
C THR A 75 2.02 -4.52 17.97
N LEU A 76 2.33 -5.62 17.29
CA LEU A 76 2.13 -5.77 15.85
C LEU A 76 0.74 -6.32 15.58
N VAL A 77 0.00 -5.68 14.67
CA VAL A 77 -1.39 -6.07 14.35
C VAL A 77 -1.55 -6.20 12.84
N HIS A 78 -1.87 -7.40 12.37
CA HIS A 78 -2.26 -7.61 10.97
C HIS A 78 -3.68 -7.10 10.77
N SER A 79 -3.83 -5.86 10.32
CA SER A 79 -5.11 -5.20 10.14
C SER A 79 -5.00 -3.99 9.22
N ASN A 80 -6.10 -3.62 8.58
CA ASN A 80 -6.21 -2.34 7.91
C ASN A 80 -6.38 -1.23 8.96
N PHE A 81 -5.71 -0.09 8.76
CA PHE A 81 -5.85 1.08 9.66
C PHE A 81 -7.29 1.62 9.73
N SER A 82 -8.17 1.28 8.78
CA SER A 82 -9.61 1.60 8.88
C SER A 82 -10.29 0.95 10.09
N ALA A 83 -9.71 -0.13 10.63
CA ALA A 83 -10.18 -0.80 11.84
C ALA A 83 -9.45 -0.32 13.11
N LEU A 84 -8.67 0.76 13.05
CA LEU A 84 -7.83 1.22 14.15
C LEU A 84 -8.61 1.44 15.45
N ASP A 85 -9.80 2.00 15.37
CA ASP A 85 -10.65 2.24 16.56
C ASP A 85 -10.99 0.93 17.28
N ALA A 86 -11.38 -0.11 16.53
CA ALA A 86 -11.65 -1.44 17.08
C ALA A 86 -10.39 -2.06 17.70
N VAL A 87 -9.25 -1.96 17.02
CA VAL A 87 -7.95 -2.46 17.51
C VAL A 87 -7.57 -1.78 18.82
N LEU A 88 -7.65 -0.45 18.90
CA LEU A 88 -7.34 0.29 20.13
C LEU A 88 -8.28 -0.08 21.27
N HIS A 89 -9.56 -0.25 20.98
CA HIS A 89 -10.55 -0.68 21.97
C HIS A 89 -10.24 -2.08 22.53
N GLU A 90 -9.91 -3.05 21.67
CA GLU A 90 -9.53 -4.41 22.06
C GLU A 90 -8.25 -4.43 22.94
N LEU A 91 -7.30 -3.54 22.65
CA LEU A 91 -6.07 -3.38 23.43
C LEU A 91 -6.26 -2.55 24.72
N GLY A 92 -7.47 -2.09 25.00
CA GLY A 92 -7.78 -1.24 26.17
C GLY A 92 -7.10 0.13 26.12
N VAL A 93 -6.87 0.66 24.89
CA VAL A 93 -6.24 1.98 24.67
C VAL A 93 -7.30 3.00 24.40
N HIS A 94 -7.45 3.96 25.30
CA HIS A 94 -8.47 5.02 25.21
C HIS A 94 -7.96 6.35 24.62
N GLY A 95 -6.64 6.42 24.39
CA GLY A 95 -6.01 7.59 23.77
C GLY A 95 -4.56 7.33 23.43
N VAL A 96 -4.05 8.04 22.44
CA VAL A 96 -2.67 7.95 21.98
C VAL A 96 -2.05 9.35 21.91
N ASP A 97 -0.73 9.44 22.11
CA ASP A 97 0.02 10.70 22.03
C ASP A 97 0.30 11.14 20.60
N GLY A 98 0.32 10.20 19.66
CA GLY A 98 0.51 10.49 18.23
C GLY A 98 0.27 9.30 17.33
N MET A 99 -0.02 9.60 16.06
CA MET A 99 -0.24 8.62 15.02
C MET A 99 0.56 8.98 13.77
N LEU A 100 1.08 7.96 13.08
CA LEU A 100 1.75 8.07 11.80
C LEU A 100 1.02 7.24 10.76
N PHE A 101 0.85 7.81 9.55
CA PHE A 101 0.37 7.11 8.37
C PHE A 101 1.24 7.52 7.18
N ASP A 102 1.97 6.56 6.62
CA ASP A 102 2.74 6.69 5.36
C ASP A 102 1.96 5.98 4.26
N LEU A 103 1.02 6.73 3.64
CA LEU A 103 0.05 6.17 2.71
C LEU A 103 0.67 5.91 1.35
N GLY A 104 0.41 4.75 0.80
CA GLY A 104 0.86 4.34 -0.52
C GLY A 104 1.28 2.88 -0.56
N VAL A 105 2.08 2.52 -1.56
CA VAL A 105 2.66 1.19 -1.74
C VAL A 105 4.08 1.16 -1.20
N SER A 106 4.47 0.03 -0.64
CA SER A 106 5.84 -0.18 -0.18
C SER A 106 6.77 -0.52 -1.34
N SER A 107 8.09 -0.23 -1.18
CA SER A 107 9.09 -0.62 -2.19
C SER A 107 9.07 -2.11 -2.52
N PRO A 108 8.98 -3.04 -1.55
CA PRO A 108 8.85 -4.46 -1.87
C PRO A 108 7.64 -4.80 -2.75
N GLN A 109 6.48 -4.18 -2.51
CA GLN A 109 5.30 -4.39 -3.35
C GLN A 109 5.54 -3.98 -4.80
N LEU A 110 6.35 -2.94 -5.04
CA LEU A 110 6.73 -2.49 -6.39
C LEU A 110 7.84 -3.35 -7.01
N ASP A 111 8.77 -3.85 -6.21
CA ASP A 111 9.95 -4.58 -6.67
C ASP A 111 9.65 -6.07 -6.92
N GLU A 112 8.71 -6.65 -6.17
CA GLU A 112 8.27 -8.03 -6.32
C GLU A 112 7.23 -8.14 -7.46
N ALA A 113 7.67 -8.52 -8.65
CA ALA A 113 6.81 -8.56 -9.85
C ALA A 113 5.51 -9.34 -9.63
N GLN A 114 5.56 -10.47 -8.90
CA GLN A 114 4.39 -11.33 -8.63
C GLN A 114 3.28 -10.62 -7.83
N ARG A 115 3.58 -9.53 -7.12
CA ARG A 115 2.59 -8.72 -6.42
C ARG A 115 1.71 -7.89 -7.37
N GLY A 116 2.10 -7.72 -8.64
CA GLY A 116 1.29 -7.06 -9.66
C GLY A 116 1.20 -5.54 -9.58
N PHE A 117 1.95 -4.87 -8.70
CA PHE A 117 1.93 -3.40 -8.54
C PHE A 117 2.75 -2.64 -9.59
N SER A 118 3.51 -3.35 -10.42
CA SER A 118 4.38 -2.74 -11.41
C SER A 118 4.16 -3.36 -12.79
N TYR A 119 4.24 -2.54 -13.83
CA TYR A 119 4.25 -2.96 -15.23
C TYR A 119 5.65 -2.92 -15.86
N LYS A 120 6.70 -2.87 -15.05
CA LYS A 120 8.10 -2.98 -15.53
C LYS A 120 8.43 -4.38 -16.02
N GLN A 121 7.78 -5.38 -15.43
CA GLN A 121 7.87 -6.78 -15.80
C GLN A 121 6.46 -7.33 -15.92
N ASP A 122 6.27 -8.32 -16.81
CA ASP A 122 4.99 -8.99 -16.92
C ASP A 122 4.76 -9.93 -15.73
N ALA A 123 3.60 -9.79 -15.11
CA ALA A 123 3.25 -10.52 -13.91
C ALA A 123 1.73 -10.67 -13.78
N PRO A 124 1.24 -11.59 -12.92
CA PRO A 124 -0.19 -11.68 -12.62
C PRO A 124 -0.78 -10.35 -12.20
N LEU A 125 -1.98 -10.05 -12.63
CA LEU A 125 -2.71 -8.84 -12.30
C LEU A 125 -3.38 -8.99 -10.92
N ASP A 126 -2.57 -8.98 -9.86
CA ASP A 126 -3.00 -9.20 -8.47
C ASP A 126 -3.31 -7.89 -7.74
N MET A 127 -2.29 -7.11 -7.37
CA MET A 127 -2.34 -5.82 -6.68
C MET A 127 -2.95 -5.85 -5.27
N ARG A 128 -3.12 -7.02 -4.66
CA ARG A 128 -3.57 -7.09 -3.26
C ARG A 128 -2.40 -6.73 -2.33
N MET A 129 -2.62 -5.79 -1.43
CA MET A 129 -1.68 -5.56 -0.32
C MET A 129 -1.81 -6.68 0.71
N ASP A 130 -3.04 -7.09 1.01
CA ASP A 130 -3.36 -8.26 1.81
C ASP A 130 -3.66 -9.44 0.86
N GLU A 131 -2.73 -10.38 0.76
CA GLU A 131 -2.86 -11.54 -0.14
C GLU A 131 -3.99 -12.51 0.30
N SER A 132 -4.47 -12.41 1.55
CA SER A 132 -5.63 -13.17 2.03
C SER A 132 -6.96 -12.60 1.53
N ALA A 133 -6.99 -11.34 1.06
CA ALA A 133 -8.19 -10.73 0.52
C ALA A 133 -8.62 -11.42 -0.79
N ALA A 134 -9.95 -11.52 -1.01
CA ALA A 134 -10.48 -12.22 -2.18
C ALA A 134 -10.33 -11.40 -3.48
N LEU A 135 -10.47 -10.07 -3.39
CA LEU A 135 -10.55 -9.19 -4.57
C LEU A 135 -9.17 -8.84 -5.12
N THR A 136 -8.89 -9.29 -6.35
CA THR A 136 -7.68 -8.95 -7.11
C THR A 136 -7.95 -7.88 -8.16
N ALA A 137 -6.91 -7.22 -8.66
CA ALA A 137 -7.04 -6.31 -9.80
C ALA A 137 -7.55 -7.05 -11.06
N ARG A 138 -7.19 -8.33 -11.23
CA ARG A 138 -7.72 -9.19 -12.29
C ARG A 138 -9.25 -9.30 -12.23
N GLU A 139 -9.79 -9.52 -11.05
CA GLU A 139 -11.25 -9.58 -10.87
C GLU A 139 -11.90 -8.23 -11.16
N VAL A 140 -11.32 -7.14 -10.65
CA VAL A 140 -11.82 -5.79 -10.92
C VAL A 140 -11.93 -5.52 -12.42
N VAL A 141 -10.87 -5.69 -13.19
CA VAL A 141 -10.88 -5.38 -14.64
C VAL A 141 -11.77 -6.33 -15.45
N ASN A 142 -11.92 -7.59 -15.01
CA ASN A 142 -12.70 -8.57 -15.75
C ASN A 142 -14.18 -8.62 -15.38
N THR A 143 -14.58 -8.13 -14.19
CA THR A 143 -15.97 -8.30 -13.71
C THR A 143 -16.73 -7.01 -13.48
N TYR A 144 -16.04 -5.91 -13.13
CA TYR A 144 -16.73 -4.63 -12.85
C TYR A 144 -17.41 -4.07 -14.10
N SER A 145 -18.53 -3.38 -13.93
CA SER A 145 -19.23 -2.69 -15.00
C SER A 145 -18.36 -1.55 -15.60
N TYR A 146 -18.73 -1.10 -16.79
CA TYR A 146 -18.10 0.08 -17.40
C TYR A 146 -18.17 1.30 -16.47
N GLU A 147 -19.31 1.51 -15.83
CA GLU A 147 -19.56 2.64 -14.92
C GLU A 147 -18.64 2.58 -13.69
N GLU A 148 -18.49 1.39 -13.10
CA GLU A 148 -17.61 1.18 -11.95
C GLU A 148 -16.15 1.38 -12.34
N LEU A 149 -15.69 0.78 -13.45
CA LEU A 149 -14.31 0.98 -13.95
C LEU A 149 -14.04 2.46 -14.22
N ARG A 150 -14.97 3.15 -14.92
CA ARG A 150 -14.83 4.58 -15.18
C ARG A 150 -14.74 5.39 -13.88
N ARG A 151 -15.58 5.06 -12.90
CA ARG A 151 -15.60 5.75 -11.61
C ARG A 151 -14.29 5.60 -10.85
N ILE A 152 -13.79 4.36 -10.67
CA ILE A 152 -12.54 4.13 -9.92
C ILE A 152 -11.34 4.75 -10.61
N LEU A 153 -11.25 4.67 -11.94
CA LEU A 153 -10.17 5.31 -12.70
C LEU A 153 -10.21 6.84 -12.59
N PHE A 154 -11.42 7.44 -12.54
CA PHE A 154 -11.57 8.88 -12.42
C PHE A 154 -11.39 9.37 -10.98
N GLU A 155 -12.10 8.75 -10.01
CA GLU A 155 -12.12 9.22 -8.62
C GLU A 155 -10.84 8.90 -7.85
N TYR A 156 -10.27 7.70 -8.07
CA TYR A 156 -9.08 7.26 -7.34
C TYR A 156 -7.80 7.38 -8.16
N GLY A 157 -7.90 7.23 -9.48
CA GLY A 157 -6.77 7.36 -10.40
C GLY A 157 -6.54 8.77 -10.94
N GLU A 158 -7.48 9.69 -10.70
CA GLU A 158 -7.47 11.05 -11.29
C GLU A 158 -7.27 11.02 -12.81
N GLU A 159 -7.69 9.92 -13.45
CA GLU A 159 -7.42 9.66 -14.85
C GLU A 159 -8.47 10.33 -15.76
N ARG A 160 -8.05 11.35 -16.49
CA ARG A 160 -8.94 12.11 -17.39
C ARG A 160 -9.45 11.31 -18.58
N TYR A 161 -8.75 10.25 -18.99
CA TYR A 161 -9.16 9.34 -20.07
C TYR A 161 -9.94 8.13 -19.55
N ALA A 162 -10.36 8.12 -18.28
CA ALA A 162 -11.09 7.04 -17.63
C ALA A 162 -12.25 6.47 -18.49
N PRO A 163 -13.08 7.30 -19.19
CA PRO A 163 -14.12 6.77 -20.06
C PRO A 163 -13.61 5.93 -21.23
N ALA A 164 -12.52 6.38 -21.88
CA ALA A 164 -11.93 5.67 -23.01
C ALA A 164 -11.25 4.36 -22.56
N ILE A 165 -10.52 4.41 -21.44
CA ILE A 165 -9.82 3.28 -20.86
C ILE A 165 -10.84 2.23 -20.40
N ALA A 166 -11.85 2.59 -19.62
CA ALA A 166 -12.89 1.66 -19.16
C ALA A 166 -13.60 0.98 -20.34
N LYS A 167 -13.94 1.76 -21.38
CA LYS A 167 -14.54 1.20 -22.60
C LYS A 167 -13.61 0.18 -23.28
N ARG A 168 -12.31 0.47 -23.36
CA ARG A 168 -11.34 -0.40 -24.01
C ARG A 168 -11.12 -1.70 -23.20
N ILE A 169 -11.08 -1.61 -21.88
CA ILE A 169 -11.03 -2.78 -20.99
C ILE A 169 -12.25 -3.68 -21.23
N CYS A 170 -13.46 -3.12 -21.22
CA CYS A 170 -14.69 -3.87 -21.46
C CYS A 170 -14.68 -4.57 -22.84
N GLN A 171 -14.27 -3.87 -23.89
CA GLN A 171 -14.17 -4.46 -25.25
C GLN A 171 -13.15 -5.59 -25.33
N HIS A 172 -12.01 -5.46 -24.64
CA HIS A 172 -10.95 -6.46 -24.68
C HIS A 172 -11.38 -7.75 -23.95
N ARG A 173 -11.93 -7.61 -22.74
CA ARG A 173 -12.34 -8.76 -21.91
C ARG A 173 -13.49 -9.59 -22.52
N GLU A 174 -14.30 -9.01 -23.42
CA GLU A 174 -15.32 -9.74 -24.19
C GLU A 174 -14.70 -10.80 -25.12
N GLN A 175 -13.45 -10.60 -25.53
CA GLN A 175 -12.73 -11.53 -26.41
C GLN A 175 -11.86 -12.51 -25.61
N LYS A 176 -11.14 -12.01 -24.61
CA LYS A 176 -10.22 -12.76 -23.76
C LYS A 176 -10.07 -12.07 -22.41
N PRO A 177 -10.12 -12.80 -21.27
CA PRO A 177 -9.81 -12.23 -19.97
C PRO A 177 -8.43 -11.58 -19.93
N ILE A 178 -8.32 -10.48 -19.18
CA ILE A 178 -7.08 -9.75 -18.95
C ILE A 178 -6.39 -10.39 -17.74
N GLU A 179 -5.18 -10.92 -17.94
CA GLU A 179 -4.51 -11.75 -16.95
C GLU A 179 -3.27 -11.09 -16.34
N THR A 180 -2.58 -10.23 -17.10
CA THR A 180 -1.26 -9.73 -16.69
C THR A 180 -1.16 -8.20 -16.69
N THR A 181 -0.17 -7.71 -15.96
CA THR A 181 0.11 -6.28 -15.82
C THR A 181 0.47 -5.62 -17.14
N LEU A 182 1.28 -6.26 -18.00
CA LEU A 182 1.63 -5.70 -19.31
C LEU A 182 0.45 -5.74 -20.28
N GLU A 183 -0.38 -6.78 -20.24
CA GLU A 183 -1.60 -6.85 -21.05
C GLU A 183 -2.53 -5.67 -20.74
N LEU A 184 -2.78 -5.39 -19.44
CA LEU A 184 -3.58 -4.24 -19.03
C LEU A 184 -2.92 -2.91 -19.45
N ALA A 185 -1.61 -2.78 -19.25
CA ALA A 185 -0.88 -1.56 -19.63
C ALA A 185 -0.99 -1.27 -21.14
N ASP A 186 -0.93 -2.30 -21.99
CA ASP A 186 -1.07 -2.15 -23.44
C ASP A 186 -2.50 -1.79 -23.85
N ILE A 187 -3.51 -2.35 -23.18
CA ILE A 187 -4.92 -1.98 -23.36
C ILE A 187 -5.11 -0.48 -23.02
N ILE A 188 -4.58 -0.03 -21.90
CA ILE A 188 -4.66 1.38 -21.47
C ILE A 188 -3.97 2.28 -22.50
N ARG A 189 -2.74 1.95 -22.92
CA ARG A 189 -2.01 2.71 -23.96
C ARG A 189 -2.81 2.83 -25.26
N SER A 190 -3.47 1.76 -25.67
CA SER A 190 -4.29 1.74 -26.89
C SER A 190 -5.54 2.62 -26.82
N ALA A 191 -5.99 2.98 -25.62
CA ALA A 191 -7.14 3.85 -25.37
C ALA A 191 -6.78 5.34 -25.31
N MET A 192 -5.49 5.66 -25.15
CA MET A 192 -5.01 7.03 -24.95
C MET A 192 -4.62 7.70 -26.25
N PRO A 193 -4.84 9.02 -26.41
CA PRO A 193 -4.37 9.75 -27.57
C PRO A 193 -2.83 9.85 -27.59
N ALA A 194 -2.25 9.87 -28.80
CA ALA A 194 -0.80 9.94 -28.98
C ALA A 194 -0.12 11.13 -28.28
N SER A 195 -0.83 12.24 -28.08
CA SER A 195 -0.35 13.40 -27.33
C SER A 195 -0.12 13.08 -25.85
N ALA A 196 -1.05 12.35 -25.23
CA ALA A 196 -0.96 11.94 -23.83
C ALA A 196 0.18 10.94 -23.60
N LEU A 197 0.41 10.02 -24.53
CA LEU A 197 1.49 9.03 -24.46
C LEU A 197 2.92 9.63 -24.52
N ARG A 198 3.06 10.90 -24.94
CA ARG A 198 4.35 11.60 -24.95
C ARG A 198 4.69 12.25 -23.61
N GLU A 199 3.74 12.40 -22.73
CA GLU A 199 3.95 12.91 -21.38
C GLU A 199 4.61 11.81 -20.54
N LYS A 200 5.66 12.13 -19.73
CA LYS A 200 6.49 11.14 -19.02
C LYS A 200 5.77 10.40 -17.87
N GLN A 201 4.57 10.82 -17.47
CA GLN A 201 3.80 10.27 -16.34
C GLN A 201 2.37 9.90 -16.76
N HIS A 202 2.22 8.96 -17.69
CA HIS A 202 0.91 8.66 -18.25
C HIS A 202 0.35 7.27 -17.87
N LEU A 203 1.05 6.50 -17.06
CA LEU A 203 0.56 5.23 -16.58
C LEU A 203 0.91 5.04 -15.10
N SER A 204 -0.10 4.99 -14.26
CA SER A 204 0.04 4.55 -12.89
C SER A 204 -0.96 3.43 -12.64
N LEU A 205 -0.46 2.22 -12.34
CA LEU A 205 -1.29 1.11 -11.88
C LEU A 205 -1.63 1.21 -10.39
N ILE A 206 -1.01 2.14 -9.67
CA ILE A 206 -1.14 2.31 -8.22
C ILE A 206 -2.56 2.72 -7.80
N HIS A 207 -3.31 3.34 -8.70
CA HIS A 207 -4.62 3.91 -8.39
C HIS A 207 -5.80 3.04 -8.84
N ILE A 208 -5.58 1.79 -9.23
CA ILE A 208 -6.66 0.85 -9.57
C ILE A 208 -7.08 0.00 -8.31
#